data_54f7eb38713669ae25e976c68529d35a
#
_entry.id   54f7eb38713669ae25e976c68529d35a
#
_cell.length_a   1.000
_cell.length_b   1.000
_cell.length_c   1.000
_cell.angle_alpha   90.00
_cell.angle_beta   90.00
_cell.angle_gamma   90.00
#
_symmetry.space_group_name_H-M   'P 1'
#
loop_
_entity.id
_entity.type
_entity.pdbx_description
1 polymer ?
#
loop_
_entity_poly.entity_id
_entity_poly.type
_entity_poly.pdbx_seq_one_letter_code
_entity_poly.pdbx_strand_id
1 'polypeptide(L)'
;MRLAAASAAGLATPRFGDWDAFVSGARELVRTGTYPDRTTYFFFEAPGYPFYLAAATLGHPDDIALDKAVSAAAGAAAAPLLAWISLALFGSRRVAIATGVAGAILPSFVLFSSDVQSEALFLPLLLAAGGLLLRASDRAAERTAAKGRSAGLAVGAGAFLAVAAGAALAFAALTRPSALALAPLLLAPLADRRNAPAPRRRVAAASVIGFVLALAPWTIRNALHFGELLPVSDGLGATFFDGNSAWANRIYALKDRSEVAPMNAAMHADRVARLAALGLVPGTDAFRSPSRRSWALIHAALEDRRADPAGTRLLLLRKVWHWLRPYPTPFWGWPIVVSATVFYLALYAAAARGMMSAERRGAVRFCLAVLAISMAVHLAILVLWRYRVPYWDPILLLYGVPGAARLHRGPA
;
A
#
# COMPACT_ATOMS: atom_id res chain seq x y z
N MET A 1 10.63 -19.71 4.33
CA MET A 1 10.45 -18.78 5.44
C MET A 1 9.00 -18.33 5.59
N ARG A 2 8.35 -17.68 4.59
CA ARG A 2 6.94 -17.22 4.71
C ARG A 2 5.94 -18.36 4.96
N LEU A 3 6.04 -19.46 4.24
CA LEU A 3 5.22 -20.65 4.46
C LEU A 3 5.48 -21.26 5.85
N ALA A 4 6.75 -21.32 6.29
CA ALA A 4 7.08 -21.78 7.63
C ALA A 4 6.51 -20.85 8.72
N ALA A 5 6.51 -19.53 8.50
CA ALA A 5 5.88 -18.58 9.39
C ALA A 5 4.34 -18.73 9.42
N ALA A 6 3.71 -19.01 8.26
CA ALA A 6 2.29 -19.32 8.18
C ALA A 6 1.94 -20.60 8.94
N SER A 7 2.75 -21.66 8.79
CA SER A 7 2.58 -22.94 9.51
C SER A 7 2.75 -22.78 11.01
N ALA A 8 3.79 -22.06 11.46
CA ALA A 8 4.04 -21.81 12.88
C ALA A 8 2.91 -21.01 13.57
N ALA A 9 2.13 -20.27 12.79
CA ALA A 9 0.99 -19.50 13.29
C ALA A 9 -0.34 -20.25 13.32
N GLY A 10 -0.34 -21.51 12.88
CA GLY A 10 -1.55 -22.26 12.60
C GLY A 10 -2.12 -21.95 11.22
N LEU A 11 -2.08 -22.95 10.33
CA LEU A 11 -2.56 -22.79 8.95
C LEU A 11 -4.06 -22.46 8.88
N ALA A 12 -4.85 -22.98 9.82
CA ALA A 12 -6.30 -22.83 9.83
C ALA A 12 -6.82 -21.53 10.51
N THR A 13 -5.95 -20.78 11.18
CA THR A 13 -6.37 -19.59 11.95
C THR A 13 -5.70 -18.32 11.43
N PRO A 14 -6.46 -17.34 10.93
CA PRO A 14 -5.93 -16.02 10.57
C PRO A 14 -5.53 -15.24 11.83
N ARG A 15 -4.50 -14.39 11.68
CA ARG A 15 -3.99 -13.55 12.78
C ARG A 15 -4.62 -12.17 12.86
N PHE A 16 -5.08 -11.67 11.72
CA PHE A 16 -5.60 -10.30 11.58
C PHE A 16 -7.07 -10.32 11.19
N GLY A 17 -7.86 -9.39 11.72
CA GLY A 17 -9.31 -9.39 11.58
C GLY A 17 -9.87 -9.08 10.19
N ASP A 18 -9.03 -8.52 9.28
CA ASP A 18 -9.51 -8.10 7.94
C ASP A 18 -9.66 -9.28 6.95
N TRP A 19 -9.14 -10.46 7.28
CA TRP A 19 -9.16 -11.64 6.41
C TRP A 19 -10.57 -12.03 5.97
N ASP A 20 -11.54 -11.94 6.87
CA ASP A 20 -12.93 -12.34 6.62
C ASP A 20 -13.57 -11.52 5.50
N ALA A 21 -13.31 -10.22 5.46
CA ALA A 21 -13.79 -9.34 4.40
C ALA A 21 -13.20 -9.71 3.03
N PHE A 22 -11.92 -10.10 2.97
CA PHE A 22 -11.26 -10.50 1.73
C PHE A 22 -11.74 -11.86 1.24
N VAL A 23 -11.83 -12.85 2.14
CA VAL A 23 -12.28 -14.20 1.81
C VAL A 23 -13.77 -14.20 1.45
N SER A 24 -14.62 -13.48 2.18
CA SER A 24 -16.04 -13.37 1.84
C SER A 24 -16.27 -12.71 0.49
N GLY A 25 -15.48 -11.66 0.17
CA GLY A 25 -15.53 -11.04 -1.17
C GLY A 25 -15.10 -11.99 -2.29
N ALA A 26 -14.04 -12.79 -2.07
CA ALA A 26 -13.58 -13.78 -3.03
C ALA A 26 -14.59 -14.92 -3.20
N ARG A 27 -15.17 -15.41 -2.10
CA ARG A 27 -16.20 -16.45 -2.10
C ARG A 27 -17.45 -16.03 -2.87
N GLU A 28 -17.94 -14.82 -2.62
CA GLU A 28 -19.10 -14.29 -3.30
C GLU A 28 -18.85 -14.17 -4.81
N LEU A 29 -17.67 -13.67 -5.20
CA LEU A 29 -17.25 -13.58 -6.58
C LEU A 29 -17.24 -14.95 -7.28
N VAL A 30 -16.69 -15.98 -6.64
CA VAL A 30 -16.65 -17.35 -7.19
C VAL A 30 -18.06 -17.95 -7.28
N ARG A 31 -18.90 -17.74 -6.26
CA ARG A 31 -20.24 -18.32 -6.18
C ARG A 31 -21.24 -17.69 -7.16
N THR A 32 -21.16 -16.37 -7.37
CA THR A 32 -22.18 -15.60 -8.10
C THR A 32 -21.69 -14.96 -9.39
N GLY A 33 -20.36 -14.90 -9.60
CA GLY A 33 -19.75 -14.12 -10.67
C GLY A 33 -19.81 -12.61 -10.45
N THR A 34 -20.34 -12.16 -9.28
CA THR A 34 -20.48 -10.74 -8.93
C THR A 34 -19.71 -10.41 -7.66
N TYR A 35 -19.22 -9.16 -7.57
CA TYR A 35 -18.56 -8.68 -6.36
C TYR A 35 -19.60 -8.06 -5.41
N PRO A 36 -19.54 -8.34 -4.09
CA PRO A 36 -20.56 -7.88 -3.15
C PRO A 36 -20.64 -6.35 -3.06
N ASP A 37 -21.83 -5.83 -2.87
CA ASP A 37 -22.09 -4.39 -2.70
C ASP A 37 -21.65 -3.87 -1.34
N ARG A 38 -21.47 -4.78 -0.40
CA ARG A 38 -21.04 -4.51 0.97
C ARG A 38 -20.43 -5.76 1.57
N THR A 39 -19.50 -5.56 2.47
CA THR A 39 -18.94 -6.59 3.34
C THR A 39 -19.53 -6.47 4.75
N THR A 40 -18.98 -7.20 5.70
CA THR A 40 -19.33 -7.19 7.13
C THR A 40 -19.38 -5.77 7.75
N TYR A 41 -18.67 -4.80 7.15
CA TYR A 41 -18.54 -3.42 7.65
C TYR A 41 -19.45 -2.39 6.97
N PHE A 42 -20.50 -2.79 6.26
CA PHE A 42 -21.45 -1.94 5.52
C PHE A 42 -20.86 -1.16 4.33
N PHE A 43 -19.63 -1.43 3.93
CA PHE A 43 -19.01 -0.95 2.73
C PHE A 43 -18.35 -2.13 2.00
N PHE A 44 -18.00 -1.97 0.74
CA PHE A 44 -17.26 -2.99 0.02
C PHE A 44 -15.77 -2.73 0.05
N GLU A 45 -15.01 -3.79 0.24
CA GLU A 45 -13.57 -3.73 0.22
C GLU A 45 -13.04 -3.48 -1.19
N ALA A 46 -11.79 -3.02 -1.28
CA ALA A 46 -11.08 -2.90 -2.55
C ALA A 46 -10.97 -4.27 -3.22
N PRO A 47 -11.34 -4.41 -4.52
CA PRO A 47 -11.57 -5.71 -5.16
C PRO A 47 -10.28 -6.48 -5.47
N GLY A 48 -9.13 -5.80 -5.58
CA GLY A 48 -7.91 -6.39 -6.13
C GLY A 48 -7.42 -7.62 -5.38
N TYR A 49 -7.47 -7.59 -4.04
CA TYR A 49 -7.02 -8.73 -3.26
C TYR A 49 -8.03 -9.88 -3.23
N PRO A 50 -9.36 -9.67 -3.07
CA PRO A 50 -10.36 -10.70 -3.27
C PRO A 50 -10.32 -11.35 -4.66
N PHE A 51 -10.14 -10.57 -5.73
CA PHE A 51 -9.99 -11.12 -7.09
C PHE A 51 -8.73 -11.97 -7.22
N TYR A 52 -7.63 -11.52 -6.61
CA TYR A 52 -6.41 -12.31 -6.55
C TYR A 52 -6.62 -13.64 -5.82
N LEU A 53 -7.26 -13.65 -4.65
CA LEU A 53 -7.58 -14.87 -3.91
C LEU A 53 -8.44 -15.81 -4.77
N ALA A 54 -9.55 -15.33 -5.32
CA ALA A 54 -10.44 -16.13 -6.16
C ALA A 54 -9.71 -16.79 -7.33
N ALA A 55 -8.81 -16.05 -8.00
CA ALA A 55 -8.05 -16.54 -9.14
C ALA A 55 -6.91 -17.48 -8.71
N ALA A 56 -6.12 -17.11 -7.70
CA ALA A 56 -4.92 -17.85 -7.30
C ALA A 56 -5.24 -19.15 -6.55
N THR A 57 -6.41 -19.23 -5.90
CA THR A 57 -6.92 -20.46 -5.28
C THR A 57 -7.74 -21.32 -6.25
N LEU A 58 -7.76 -20.97 -7.53
CA LEU A 58 -8.53 -21.68 -8.57
C LEU A 58 -10.01 -21.86 -8.20
N GLY A 59 -10.62 -20.85 -7.57
CA GLY A 59 -12.00 -20.86 -7.14
C GLY A 59 -12.27 -21.53 -5.78
N HIS A 60 -11.24 -21.77 -4.97
CA HIS A 60 -11.36 -22.36 -3.63
C HIS A 60 -10.93 -21.39 -2.50
N PRO A 61 -11.55 -20.19 -2.37
CA PRO A 61 -11.16 -19.19 -1.38
C PRO A 61 -11.64 -19.53 0.06
N ASP A 62 -12.16 -20.73 0.28
CA ASP A 62 -12.58 -21.23 1.60
C ASP A 62 -11.47 -21.99 2.33
N ASP A 63 -10.41 -22.37 1.62
CA ASP A 63 -9.24 -23.00 2.19
C ASP A 63 -8.24 -21.94 2.68
N ILE A 64 -8.30 -21.63 3.96
CA ILE A 64 -7.43 -20.64 4.62
C ILE A 64 -5.95 -21.00 4.48
N ALA A 65 -5.60 -22.27 4.43
CA ALA A 65 -4.21 -22.69 4.25
C ALA A 65 -3.74 -22.38 2.82
N LEU A 66 -4.59 -22.60 1.82
CA LEU A 66 -4.33 -22.23 0.43
C LEU A 66 -4.28 -20.70 0.27
N ASP A 67 -5.21 -19.96 0.88
CA ASP A 67 -5.22 -18.48 0.90
C ASP A 67 -3.91 -17.92 1.47
N LYS A 68 -3.42 -18.48 2.57
CA LYS A 68 -2.11 -18.12 3.15
C LYS A 68 -0.95 -18.47 2.22
N ALA A 69 -1.01 -19.63 1.57
CA ALA A 69 0.05 -20.07 0.64
C ALA A 69 0.15 -19.15 -0.58
N VAL A 70 -0.98 -18.79 -1.20
CA VAL A 70 -0.97 -17.87 -2.36
C VAL A 70 -0.57 -16.45 -1.93
N SER A 71 -0.97 -16.00 -0.73
CA SER A 71 -0.53 -14.73 -0.16
C SER A 71 0.98 -14.70 0.07
N ALA A 72 1.55 -15.79 0.62
CA ALA A 72 2.99 -15.95 0.80
C ALA A 72 3.75 -15.93 -0.52
N ALA A 73 3.19 -16.56 -1.57
CA ALA A 73 3.75 -16.57 -2.91
C ALA A 73 3.77 -15.16 -3.52
N ALA A 74 2.65 -14.43 -3.45
CA ALA A 74 2.60 -13.04 -3.91
C ALA A 74 3.63 -12.16 -3.19
N GLY A 75 3.65 -12.21 -1.85
CA GLY A 75 4.58 -11.43 -1.05
C GLY A 75 6.05 -11.78 -1.28
N ALA A 76 6.34 -13.03 -1.68
CA ALA A 76 7.71 -13.44 -2.01
C ALA A 76 8.27 -12.68 -3.22
N ALA A 77 7.44 -12.21 -4.15
CA ALA A 77 7.85 -11.42 -5.31
C ALA A 77 8.50 -10.07 -4.92
N ALA A 78 8.29 -9.58 -3.71
CA ALA A 78 8.92 -8.34 -3.24
C ALA A 78 10.46 -8.44 -3.23
N ALA A 79 11.03 -9.60 -2.89
CA ALA A 79 12.48 -9.78 -2.80
C ALA A 79 13.19 -9.64 -4.15
N PRO A 80 12.83 -10.39 -5.23
CA PRO A 80 13.44 -10.20 -6.54
C PRO A 80 13.15 -8.82 -7.13
N LEU A 81 11.98 -8.20 -6.88
CA LEU A 81 11.69 -6.85 -7.32
C LEU A 81 12.61 -5.82 -6.64
N LEU A 82 12.86 -5.93 -5.35
CA LEU A 82 13.82 -5.11 -4.63
C LEU A 82 15.24 -5.27 -5.20
N ALA A 83 15.67 -6.52 -5.44
CA ALA A 83 16.98 -6.79 -6.07
C ALA A 83 17.08 -6.15 -7.45
N TRP A 84 16.06 -6.28 -8.28
CA TRP A 84 15.99 -5.70 -9.61
C TRP A 84 16.04 -4.16 -9.59
N ILE A 85 15.24 -3.51 -8.73
CA ILE A 85 15.25 -2.06 -8.57
C ILE A 85 16.62 -1.60 -8.05
N SER A 86 17.18 -2.29 -7.05
CA SER A 86 18.50 -1.98 -6.50
C SER A 86 19.60 -2.08 -7.56
N LEU A 87 19.57 -3.12 -8.41
CA LEU A 87 20.49 -3.25 -9.54
C LEU A 87 20.36 -2.09 -10.52
N ALA A 88 19.13 -1.69 -10.85
CA ALA A 88 18.87 -0.55 -11.72
C ALA A 88 19.34 0.77 -11.13
N LEU A 89 19.25 0.96 -9.82
CA LEU A 89 19.64 2.20 -9.13
C LEU A 89 21.16 2.32 -8.94
N PHE A 90 21.83 1.23 -8.58
CA PHE A 90 23.21 1.26 -8.09
C PHE A 90 24.21 0.52 -8.98
N GLY A 91 23.76 -0.25 -9.99
CA GLY A 91 24.62 -0.99 -10.92
C GLY A 91 25.42 -2.15 -10.28
N SER A 92 25.29 -2.38 -8.97
CA SER A 92 26.07 -3.35 -8.22
C SER A 92 25.27 -4.64 -7.97
N ARG A 93 25.71 -5.76 -8.55
CA ARG A 93 25.09 -7.07 -8.36
C ARG A 93 25.12 -7.50 -6.87
N ARG A 94 26.21 -7.19 -6.15
CA ARG A 94 26.35 -7.52 -4.73
C ARG A 94 25.31 -6.78 -3.89
N VAL A 95 25.17 -5.47 -4.12
CA VAL A 95 24.17 -4.64 -3.42
C VAL A 95 22.77 -5.11 -3.77
N ALA A 96 22.49 -5.44 -5.03
CA ALA A 96 21.20 -5.94 -5.47
C ALA A 96 20.81 -7.25 -4.76
N ILE A 97 21.71 -8.23 -4.74
CA ILE A 97 21.48 -9.51 -4.04
C ILE A 97 21.25 -9.26 -2.54
N ALA A 98 22.09 -8.44 -1.89
CA ALA A 98 21.95 -8.13 -0.48
C ALA A 98 20.60 -7.44 -0.17
N THR A 99 20.14 -6.51 -1.04
CA THR A 99 18.84 -5.85 -0.89
C THR A 99 17.68 -6.84 -1.05
N GLY A 100 17.75 -7.74 -2.03
CA GLY A 100 16.77 -8.82 -2.22
C GLY A 100 16.70 -9.76 -1.03
N VAL A 101 17.86 -10.22 -0.52
CA VAL A 101 17.92 -11.09 0.66
C VAL A 101 17.36 -10.38 1.88
N ALA A 102 17.74 -9.11 2.12
CA ALA A 102 17.18 -8.31 3.20
C ALA A 102 15.64 -8.20 3.10
N GLY A 103 15.09 -7.98 1.90
CA GLY A 103 13.65 -7.99 1.66
C GLY A 103 12.99 -9.37 1.84
N ALA A 104 13.71 -10.46 1.57
CA ALA A 104 13.21 -11.82 1.78
C ALA A 104 13.04 -12.14 3.28
N ILE A 105 13.92 -11.61 4.13
CA ILE A 105 13.96 -11.93 5.57
C ILE A 105 13.39 -10.83 6.47
N LEU A 106 13.03 -9.65 5.91
CA LEU A 106 12.52 -8.54 6.71
C LEU A 106 11.26 -8.98 7.48
N PRO A 107 11.24 -8.88 8.82
CA PRO A 107 10.15 -9.42 9.63
C PRO A 107 8.77 -8.85 9.26
N SER A 108 8.67 -7.57 8.94
CA SER A 108 7.42 -6.94 8.53
C SER A 108 6.87 -7.55 7.22
N PHE A 109 7.74 -7.80 6.23
CA PHE A 109 7.31 -8.43 4.96
C PHE A 109 6.92 -9.89 5.15
N VAL A 110 7.65 -10.63 5.98
CA VAL A 110 7.32 -12.01 6.31
C VAL A 110 5.99 -12.08 7.04
N LEU A 111 5.78 -11.23 8.05
CA LEU A 111 4.58 -11.21 8.87
C LEU A 111 3.32 -10.98 8.03
N PHE A 112 3.30 -9.90 7.22
CA PHE A 112 2.11 -9.55 6.45
C PHE A 112 1.88 -10.39 5.20
N SER A 113 2.88 -11.12 4.72
CA SER A 113 2.72 -12.07 3.61
C SER A 113 2.48 -13.52 4.06
N SER A 114 2.62 -13.84 5.34
CA SER A 114 2.34 -15.17 5.88
C SER A 114 0.91 -15.34 6.38
N ASP A 115 0.07 -14.35 6.14
CA ASP A 115 -1.35 -14.35 6.49
C ASP A 115 -2.19 -13.81 5.33
N VAL A 116 -3.53 -13.93 5.43
CA VAL A 116 -4.47 -13.43 4.42
C VAL A 116 -4.60 -11.92 4.57
N GLN A 117 -3.64 -11.19 3.97
CA GLN A 117 -3.56 -9.74 4.07
C GLN A 117 -3.26 -9.10 2.71
N SER A 118 -3.95 -8.00 2.41
CA SER A 118 -3.80 -7.29 1.14
C SER A 118 -2.38 -6.75 0.91
N GLU A 119 -1.60 -6.53 1.97
CA GLU A 119 -0.18 -6.14 1.91
C GLU A 119 0.67 -7.14 1.13
N ALA A 120 0.31 -8.43 1.16
CA ALA A 120 1.01 -9.49 0.43
C ALA A 120 1.03 -9.25 -1.08
N LEU A 121 -0.07 -8.76 -1.64
CA LEU A 121 -0.20 -8.43 -3.07
C LEU A 121 0.19 -6.98 -3.35
N PHE A 122 -0.19 -6.06 -2.46
CA PHE A 122 0.00 -4.63 -2.62
C PHE A 122 1.48 -4.23 -2.76
N LEU A 123 2.33 -4.74 -1.88
CA LEU A 123 3.76 -4.43 -1.87
C LEU A 123 4.46 -4.77 -3.20
N PRO A 124 4.38 -6.01 -3.74
CA PRO A 124 4.99 -6.30 -5.04
C PRO A 124 4.40 -5.50 -6.20
N LEU A 125 3.10 -5.18 -6.20
CA LEU A 125 2.51 -4.32 -7.22
C LEU A 125 3.08 -2.90 -7.17
N LEU A 126 3.24 -2.33 -5.97
CA LEU A 126 3.82 -1.01 -5.79
C LEU A 126 5.30 -0.97 -6.23
N LEU A 127 6.07 -2.00 -5.88
CA LEU A 127 7.46 -2.16 -6.33
C LEU A 127 7.54 -2.33 -7.85
N ALA A 128 6.67 -3.14 -8.44
CA ALA A 128 6.60 -3.31 -9.88
C ALA A 128 6.31 -1.97 -10.59
N ALA A 129 5.32 -1.19 -10.10
CA ALA A 129 4.99 0.12 -10.66
C ALA A 129 6.19 1.07 -10.65
N GLY A 130 6.88 1.21 -9.50
CA GLY A 130 8.05 2.08 -9.37
C GLY A 130 9.24 1.60 -10.21
N GLY A 131 9.53 0.30 -10.19
CA GLY A 131 10.63 -0.31 -10.96
C GLY A 131 10.41 -0.23 -12.46
N LEU A 132 9.20 -0.50 -12.95
CA LEU A 132 8.84 -0.39 -14.37
C LEU A 132 8.92 1.07 -14.85
N LEU A 133 8.45 2.03 -14.05
CA LEU A 133 8.54 3.45 -14.37
C LEU A 133 10.01 3.93 -14.46
N LEU A 134 10.85 3.47 -13.53
CA LEU A 134 12.29 3.71 -13.55
C LEU A 134 12.90 3.17 -14.85
N ARG A 135 12.62 1.92 -15.22
CA ARG A 135 13.16 1.29 -16.45
C ARG A 135 12.62 1.93 -17.72
N ALA A 136 11.35 2.35 -17.74
CA ALA A 136 10.78 3.10 -18.85
C ALA A 136 11.54 4.42 -19.08
N SER A 137 11.87 5.14 -18.00
CA SER A 137 12.65 6.37 -18.04
C SER A 137 14.10 6.13 -18.49
N ASP A 138 14.74 5.04 -18.05
CA ASP A 138 16.08 4.65 -18.49
C ASP A 138 16.11 4.30 -19.99
N ARG A 139 15.14 3.52 -20.48
CA ARG A 139 15.01 3.21 -21.92
C ARG A 139 14.80 4.47 -22.78
N ALA A 140 14.05 5.44 -22.25
CA ALA A 140 13.89 6.73 -22.93
C ALA A 140 15.22 7.51 -23.02
N ALA A 141 16.09 7.42 -21.98
CA ALA A 141 17.41 8.04 -21.97
C ALA A 141 18.38 7.35 -22.93
N GLU A 142 18.44 6.02 -22.92
CA GLU A 142 19.24 5.22 -23.86
C GLU A 142 18.93 5.61 -25.31
N ARG A 143 17.64 5.81 -25.63
CA ARG A 143 17.20 6.26 -26.96
C ARG A 143 17.67 7.65 -27.32
N THR A 144 17.67 8.59 -26.38
CA THR A 144 18.12 9.96 -26.64
C THR A 144 19.60 9.96 -27.04
N ALA A 145 20.36 8.99 -26.56
CA ALA A 145 21.78 8.79 -26.87
C ALA A 145 22.03 7.96 -28.14
N ALA A 146 21.07 7.09 -28.55
CA ALA A 146 21.22 6.21 -29.70
C ALA A 146 20.84 6.91 -31.04
N LYS A 147 21.57 6.60 -32.13
CA LYS A 147 21.27 7.02 -33.51
C LYS A 147 20.85 5.81 -34.36
N GLY A 148 19.83 5.97 -35.23
CA GLY A 148 19.46 4.96 -36.23
C GLY A 148 18.31 3.99 -35.86
N ARG A 149 18.24 2.82 -36.54
CA ARG A 149 17.14 1.82 -36.42
C ARG A 149 16.92 1.27 -35.02
N SER A 150 17.97 1.16 -34.21
CA SER A 150 17.88 0.73 -32.79
C SER A 150 17.01 1.68 -31.94
N ALA A 151 16.89 2.95 -32.37
CA ALA A 151 16.02 3.93 -31.72
C ALA A 151 14.52 3.56 -31.78
N GLY A 152 14.04 2.91 -32.85
CA GLY A 152 12.64 2.52 -33.04
C GLY A 152 12.17 1.43 -32.09
N LEU A 153 12.95 0.36 -31.91
CA LEU A 153 12.64 -0.75 -31.01
C LEU A 153 12.67 -0.32 -29.54
N ALA A 154 13.60 0.58 -29.18
CA ALA A 154 13.67 1.15 -27.82
C ALA A 154 12.44 2.01 -27.45
N VAL A 155 11.74 2.58 -28.47
CA VAL A 155 10.48 3.33 -28.25
C VAL A 155 9.37 2.41 -27.77
N GLY A 156 9.13 1.31 -28.50
CA GLY A 156 8.07 0.37 -28.18
C GLY A 156 8.27 -0.22 -26.77
N ALA A 157 9.49 -0.65 -26.45
CA ALA A 157 9.82 -1.21 -25.14
C ALA A 157 9.64 -0.21 -23.98
N GLY A 158 10.07 1.05 -24.15
CA GLY A 158 9.90 2.07 -23.12
C GLY A 158 8.45 2.44 -22.88
N ALA A 159 7.64 2.56 -23.95
CA ALA A 159 6.21 2.85 -23.83
C ALA A 159 5.46 1.65 -23.19
N PHE A 160 5.77 0.42 -23.59
CA PHE A 160 5.18 -0.79 -22.97
C PHE A 160 5.47 -0.85 -21.48
N LEU A 161 6.72 -0.62 -21.05
CA LEU A 161 7.09 -0.60 -19.63
C LEU A 161 6.34 0.52 -18.88
N ALA A 162 6.13 1.68 -19.51
CA ALA A 162 5.37 2.76 -18.90
C ALA A 162 3.88 2.42 -18.74
N VAL A 163 3.25 1.82 -19.75
CA VAL A 163 1.85 1.32 -19.64
C VAL A 163 1.77 0.27 -18.52
N ALA A 164 2.70 -0.68 -18.48
CA ALA A 164 2.75 -1.70 -17.43
C ALA A 164 2.97 -1.09 -16.03
N ALA A 165 3.76 -0.03 -15.90
CA ALA A 165 3.94 0.70 -14.64
C ALA A 165 2.63 1.33 -14.16
N GLY A 166 1.90 1.99 -15.07
CA GLY A 166 0.60 2.57 -14.76
C GLY A 166 -0.42 1.50 -14.38
N ALA A 167 -0.50 0.41 -15.13
CA ALA A 167 -1.39 -0.71 -14.83
C ALA A 167 -1.06 -1.35 -13.46
N ALA A 168 0.23 -1.56 -13.14
CA ALA A 168 0.64 -2.08 -11.84
C ALA A 168 0.22 -1.15 -10.69
N LEU A 169 0.31 0.19 -10.86
CA LEU A 169 -0.18 1.14 -9.86
C LEU A 169 -1.71 1.11 -9.74
N ALA A 170 -2.45 0.94 -10.85
CA ALA A 170 -3.90 0.79 -10.82
C ALA A 170 -4.32 -0.50 -10.07
N PHE A 171 -3.66 -1.63 -10.33
CA PHE A 171 -3.90 -2.87 -9.57
C PHE A 171 -3.51 -2.71 -8.09
N ALA A 172 -2.44 -1.98 -7.78
CA ALA A 172 -2.12 -1.60 -6.41
C ALA A 172 -3.26 -0.77 -5.79
N ALA A 173 -3.83 0.20 -6.50
CA ALA A 173 -4.97 0.99 -6.04
C ALA A 173 -6.24 0.15 -5.87
N LEU A 174 -6.51 -0.78 -6.78
CA LEU A 174 -7.60 -1.77 -6.64
C LEU A 174 -7.38 -2.72 -5.44
N THR A 175 -6.14 -2.91 -5.00
CA THR A 175 -5.82 -3.69 -3.80
C THR A 175 -5.92 -2.84 -2.52
N ARG A 176 -5.44 -1.59 -2.58
CA ARG A 176 -5.51 -0.60 -1.48
C ARG A 176 -5.73 0.80 -2.04
N PRO A 177 -6.91 1.42 -1.80
CA PRO A 177 -7.27 2.72 -2.37
C PRO A 177 -6.29 3.86 -2.08
N SER A 178 -5.49 3.74 -0.99
CA SER A 178 -4.44 4.72 -0.64
C SER A 178 -3.39 4.91 -1.74
N ALA A 179 -3.19 3.92 -2.63
CA ALA A 179 -2.29 4.05 -3.78
C ALA A 179 -2.80 5.04 -4.85
N LEU A 180 -4.09 5.38 -4.89
CA LEU A 180 -4.61 6.44 -5.77
C LEU A 180 -3.87 7.77 -5.56
N ALA A 181 -3.49 8.07 -4.33
CA ALA A 181 -2.73 9.27 -4.01
C ALA A 181 -1.34 9.31 -4.64
N LEU A 182 -0.80 8.16 -5.05
CA LEU A 182 0.47 8.07 -5.77
C LEU A 182 0.34 8.26 -7.29
N ALA A 183 -0.87 8.29 -7.85
CA ALA A 183 -1.10 8.44 -9.28
C ALA A 183 -0.38 9.68 -9.90
N PRO A 184 -0.30 10.85 -9.22
CA PRO A 184 0.48 11.98 -9.73
C PRO A 184 1.96 11.67 -9.97
N LEU A 185 2.54 10.67 -9.29
CA LEU A 185 3.93 10.25 -9.49
C LEU A 185 4.17 9.57 -10.84
N LEU A 186 3.13 9.15 -11.56
CA LEU A 186 3.23 8.72 -12.95
C LEU A 186 3.73 9.86 -13.88
N LEU A 187 3.62 11.11 -13.45
CA LEU A 187 4.16 12.28 -14.14
C LEU A 187 5.63 12.57 -13.80
N ALA A 188 6.23 11.84 -12.84
CA ALA A 188 7.63 12.04 -12.45
C ALA A 188 8.65 12.00 -13.64
N PRO A 189 8.43 11.22 -14.72
CA PRO A 189 9.30 11.26 -15.90
C PRO A 189 9.43 12.64 -16.52
N LEU A 190 8.44 13.53 -16.38
CA LEU A 190 8.49 14.90 -16.87
C LEU A 190 9.62 15.72 -16.24
N ALA A 191 9.99 15.39 -14.99
CA ALA A 191 11.08 16.03 -14.27
C ALA A 191 12.47 15.41 -14.55
N ASP A 192 12.54 14.32 -15.31
CA ASP A 192 13.80 13.64 -15.62
C ASP A 192 14.56 14.33 -16.75
N ARG A 193 15.48 15.22 -16.37
CA ARG A 193 16.27 16.02 -17.32
C ARG A 193 17.31 15.23 -18.13
N ARG A 194 17.52 13.94 -17.85
CA ARG A 194 18.38 13.06 -18.67
C ARG A 194 17.77 12.80 -20.04
N ASN A 195 16.47 12.95 -20.15
CA ASN A 195 15.70 12.73 -21.37
C ASN A 195 15.34 14.04 -22.07
N ALA A 196 15.26 14.00 -23.40
CA ALA A 196 14.66 15.07 -24.16
C ALA A 196 13.16 15.25 -23.84
N PRO A 197 12.54 16.42 -24.08
CA PRO A 197 11.14 16.67 -23.71
C PRO A 197 10.12 15.67 -24.29
N ALA A 198 10.29 15.27 -25.56
CA ALA A 198 9.35 14.37 -26.23
C ALA A 198 9.35 12.93 -25.62
N PRO A 199 10.48 12.25 -25.38
CA PRO A 199 10.52 10.98 -24.65
C PRO A 199 9.91 11.06 -23.25
N ARG A 200 10.18 12.12 -22.47
CA ARG A 200 9.60 12.33 -21.14
C ARG A 200 8.08 12.35 -21.17
N ARG A 201 7.51 13.14 -22.08
CA ARG A 201 6.05 13.25 -22.26
C ARG A 201 5.43 11.91 -22.66
N ARG A 202 6.08 11.15 -23.54
CA ARG A 202 5.60 9.82 -23.97
C ARG A 202 5.57 8.83 -22.82
N VAL A 203 6.61 8.75 -22.00
CA VAL A 203 6.65 7.87 -20.82
C VAL A 203 5.56 8.26 -19.83
N ALA A 204 5.43 9.55 -19.51
CA ALA A 204 4.39 10.03 -18.61
C ALA A 204 2.98 9.75 -19.16
N ALA A 205 2.71 10.07 -20.42
CA ALA A 205 1.42 9.80 -21.03
C ALA A 205 1.09 8.30 -21.08
N ALA A 206 2.05 7.45 -21.47
CA ALA A 206 1.87 6.00 -21.52
C ALA A 206 1.57 5.41 -20.14
N SER A 207 2.25 5.89 -19.09
CA SER A 207 1.99 5.42 -17.73
C SER A 207 0.60 5.86 -17.22
N VAL A 208 0.17 7.09 -17.51
CA VAL A 208 -1.19 7.54 -17.19
C VAL A 208 -2.24 6.74 -17.97
N ILE A 209 -2.02 6.48 -19.26
CA ILE A 209 -2.93 5.65 -20.08
C ILE A 209 -3.04 4.25 -19.47
N GLY A 210 -1.92 3.60 -19.13
CA GLY A 210 -1.93 2.29 -18.50
C GLY A 210 -2.70 2.26 -17.17
N PHE A 211 -2.54 3.30 -16.35
CA PHE A 211 -3.28 3.45 -15.11
C PHE A 211 -4.79 3.59 -15.34
N VAL A 212 -5.18 4.49 -16.24
CA VAL A 212 -6.60 4.74 -16.55
C VAL A 212 -7.24 3.49 -17.15
N LEU A 213 -6.61 2.84 -18.14
CA LEU A 213 -7.16 1.64 -18.78
C LEU A 213 -7.33 0.47 -17.80
N ALA A 214 -6.42 0.29 -16.85
CA ALA A 214 -6.50 -0.79 -15.87
C ALA A 214 -7.52 -0.48 -14.75
N LEU A 215 -7.72 0.79 -14.38
CA LEU A 215 -8.68 1.19 -13.35
C LEU A 215 -10.11 1.32 -13.89
N ALA A 216 -10.26 1.76 -15.14
CA ALA A 216 -11.54 2.13 -15.75
C ALA A 216 -12.60 1.02 -15.70
N PRO A 217 -12.32 -0.26 -16.00
CA PRO A 217 -13.36 -1.30 -15.97
C PRO A 217 -14.05 -1.37 -14.62
N TRP A 218 -13.28 -1.28 -13.52
CA TRP A 218 -13.85 -1.30 -12.18
C TRP A 218 -14.61 -0.01 -11.84
N THR A 219 -14.04 1.14 -12.19
CA THR A 219 -14.70 2.44 -11.98
C THR A 219 -16.01 2.53 -12.76
N ILE A 220 -16.05 2.04 -14.01
CA ILE A 220 -17.26 1.98 -14.84
C ILE A 220 -18.29 1.04 -14.20
N ARG A 221 -17.87 -0.16 -13.77
CA ARG A 221 -18.76 -1.08 -13.02
C ARG A 221 -19.40 -0.37 -11.83
N ASN A 222 -18.62 0.33 -11.03
CA ASN A 222 -19.12 1.04 -9.86
C ASN A 222 -20.10 2.16 -10.26
N ALA A 223 -19.79 2.93 -11.29
CA ALA A 223 -20.66 3.99 -11.79
C ALA A 223 -22.01 3.44 -12.29
N LEU A 224 -22.00 2.33 -13.02
CA LEU A 224 -23.22 1.67 -13.49
C LEU A 224 -24.03 1.04 -12.35
N HIS A 225 -23.36 0.50 -11.33
CA HIS A 225 -24.00 -0.22 -10.24
C HIS A 225 -24.56 0.69 -9.16
N PHE A 226 -23.82 1.71 -8.77
CA PHE A 226 -24.21 2.65 -7.71
C PHE A 226 -24.79 3.98 -8.22
N GLY A 227 -24.68 4.26 -9.53
CA GLY A 227 -25.03 5.58 -10.08
C GLY A 227 -24.06 6.69 -9.68
N GLU A 228 -22.89 6.36 -9.12
CA GLU A 228 -21.91 7.27 -8.56
C GLU A 228 -20.49 6.93 -9.04
N LEU A 229 -19.67 7.96 -9.26
CA LEU A 229 -18.27 7.76 -9.65
C LEU A 229 -17.43 7.37 -8.42
N LEU A 230 -17.20 6.07 -8.27
CA LEU A 230 -16.35 5.50 -7.23
C LEU A 230 -15.13 4.82 -7.88
N PRO A 231 -13.94 5.40 -7.77
CA PRO A 231 -12.75 4.82 -8.42
C PRO A 231 -12.43 3.40 -7.97
N VAL A 232 -12.53 3.10 -6.67
CA VAL A 232 -12.17 1.78 -6.11
C VAL A 232 -13.25 1.25 -5.17
N SER A 233 -13.37 1.80 -3.97
CA SER A 233 -14.27 1.36 -2.90
C SER A 233 -14.83 2.53 -2.12
N ASP A 234 -15.81 2.30 -1.27
CA ASP A 234 -16.47 3.32 -0.45
C ASP A 234 -15.98 3.37 1.01
N GLY A 235 -14.92 2.63 1.33
CA GLY A 235 -14.38 2.56 2.70
C GLY A 235 -13.73 3.84 3.24
N LEU A 236 -13.58 4.90 2.43
CA LEU A 236 -12.92 6.14 2.85
C LEU A 236 -13.59 6.77 4.07
N GLY A 237 -14.92 6.91 4.06
CA GLY A 237 -15.67 7.53 5.17
C GLY A 237 -15.51 6.77 6.48
N ALA A 238 -15.60 5.43 6.43
CA ALA A 238 -15.41 4.58 7.59
C ALA A 238 -13.97 4.69 8.15
N THR A 239 -12.96 4.59 7.28
CA THR A 239 -11.56 4.71 7.69
C THR A 239 -11.22 6.11 8.21
N PHE A 240 -11.83 7.15 7.64
CA PHE A 240 -11.69 8.52 8.13
C PHE A 240 -12.32 8.67 9.52
N PHE A 241 -13.51 8.12 9.73
CA PHE A 241 -14.18 8.11 11.02
C PHE A 241 -13.34 7.40 12.08
N ASP A 242 -12.82 6.21 11.78
CA ASP A 242 -11.98 5.43 12.70
C ASP A 242 -10.74 6.22 13.12
N GLY A 243 -10.15 6.95 12.20
CA GLY A 243 -8.94 7.71 12.47
C GLY A 243 -9.15 9.14 12.98
N ASN A 244 -10.39 9.67 12.98
CA ASN A 244 -10.65 11.07 13.32
C ASN A 244 -11.89 11.30 14.22
N SER A 245 -12.69 10.29 14.57
CA SER A 245 -13.80 10.42 15.52
C SER A 245 -13.30 10.55 16.97
N ALA A 246 -14.22 10.70 17.91
CA ALA A 246 -13.92 10.69 19.34
C ALA A 246 -13.16 9.40 19.80
N TRP A 247 -13.31 8.30 19.05
CA TRP A 247 -12.62 7.02 19.30
C TRP A 247 -11.13 7.05 18.97
N ALA A 248 -10.70 7.92 18.05
CA ALA A 248 -9.33 7.89 17.50
C ALA A 248 -8.26 8.02 18.59
N ASN A 249 -8.46 8.90 19.57
CA ASN A 249 -7.52 9.05 20.68
C ASN A 249 -7.42 7.79 21.56
N ARG A 250 -8.48 6.99 21.65
CA ARG A 250 -8.51 5.73 22.40
C ARG A 250 -7.73 4.66 21.63
N ILE A 251 -7.90 4.57 20.29
CA ILE A 251 -7.15 3.64 19.43
C ILE A 251 -5.64 3.76 19.66
N TYR A 252 -5.12 5.00 19.69
CA TYR A 252 -3.70 5.26 19.87
C TYR A 252 -3.23 5.14 21.33
N ALA A 253 -4.14 5.03 22.28
CA ALA A 253 -3.84 4.85 23.70
C ALA A 253 -3.86 3.38 24.14
N LEU A 254 -4.32 2.45 23.30
CA LEU A 254 -4.42 1.03 23.63
C LEU A 254 -3.07 0.44 24.01
N LYS A 255 -3.05 -0.30 25.10
CA LYS A 255 -1.86 -0.97 25.65
C LYS A 255 -1.98 -2.49 25.60
N ASP A 256 -3.22 -3.02 25.62
CA ASP A 256 -3.50 -4.44 25.63
C ASP A 256 -4.28 -4.86 24.38
N ARG A 257 -3.94 -6.03 23.85
CA ARG A 257 -4.60 -6.61 22.68
C ARG A 257 -6.05 -7.00 22.99
N SER A 258 -6.38 -7.36 24.21
CA SER A 258 -7.73 -7.71 24.65
C SER A 258 -8.71 -6.56 24.55
N GLU A 259 -8.23 -5.30 24.61
CA GLU A 259 -9.05 -4.10 24.50
C GLU A 259 -9.47 -3.79 23.03
N VAL A 260 -8.78 -4.38 22.04
CA VAL A 260 -8.99 -4.05 20.62
C VAL A 260 -10.37 -4.46 20.13
N ALA A 261 -10.79 -5.69 20.39
CA ALA A 261 -12.06 -6.20 19.89
C ALA A 261 -13.28 -5.49 20.52
N PRO A 262 -13.36 -5.29 21.85
CA PRO A 262 -14.44 -4.52 22.48
C PRO A 262 -14.51 -3.07 21.95
N MET A 263 -13.37 -2.43 21.79
CA MET A 263 -13.31 -1.05 21.26
C MET A 263 -13.78 -0.98 19.82
N ASN A 264 -13.35 -1.90 18.95
CA ASN A 264 -13.80 -1.94 17.55
C ASN A 264 -15.31 -2.19 17.47
N ALA A 265 -15.86 -3.05 18.30
CA ALA A 265 -17.31 -3.29 18.39
C ALA A 265 -18.07 -2.03 18.81
N ALA A 266 -17.60 -1.31 19.83
CA ALA A 266 -18.22 -0.09 20.30
C ALA A 266 -18.14 1.04 19.23
N MET A 267 -17.01 1.19 18.58
CA MET A 267 -16.82 2.15 17.47
C MET A 267 -17.73 1.81 16.28
N HIS A 268 -17.87 0.51 15.96
CA HIS A 268 -18.78 0.05 14.92
C HIS A 268 -20.23 0.38 15.26
N ALA A 269 -20.67 0.15 16.49
CA ALA A 269 -22.01 0.48 16.96
C ALA A 269 -22.28 1.99 16.87
N ASP A 270 -21.31 2.83 17.24
CA ASP A 270 -21.41 4.30 17.09
C ASP A 270 -21.56 4.71 15.62
N ARG A 271 -20.77 4.13 14.70
CA ARG A 271 -20.94 4.39 13.24
C ARG A 271 -22.35 4.07 12.77
N VAL A 272 -22.87 2.90 13.15
CA VAL A 272 -24.23 2.48 12.79
C VAL A 272 -25.27 3.45 13.35
N ALA A 273 -25.15 3.84 14.61
CA ALA A 273 -26.09 4.76 15.27
C ALA A 273 -26.07 6.14 14.58
N ARG A 274 -24.91 6.68 14.24
CA ARG A 274 -24.78 7.98 13.53
C ARG A 274 -25.36 7.93 12.13
N LEU A 275 -25.16 6.86 11.39
CA LEU A 275 -25.76 6.66 10.07
C LEU A 275 -27.31 6.57 10.20
N ALA A 276 -27.79 5.78 11.17
CA ALA A 276 -29.22 5.61 11.42
C ALA A 276 -29.92 6.94 11.79
N ALA A 277 -29.27 7.78 12.60
CA ALA A 277 -29.78 9.11 12.96
C ALA A 277 -29.98 10.04 11.74
N LEU A 278 -29.30 9.76 10.62
CA LEU A 278 -29.45 10.47 9.34
C LEU A 278 -30.37 9.73 8.35
N GLY A 279 -31.10 8.70 8.81
CA GLY A 279 -31.96 7.88 7.96
C GLY A 279 -31.20 6.92 7.02
N LEU A 280 -29.89 6.79 7.21
CA LEU A 280 -29.06 5.86 6.43
C LEU A 280 -29.06 4.48 7.11
N VAL A 281 -30.17 3.77 6.96
CA VAL A 281 -30.41 2.45 7.58
C VAL A 281 -30.25 1.36 6.54
N PRO A 282 -29.55 0.25 6.82
CA PRO A 282 -29.44 -0.89 5.91
C PRO A 282 -30.80 -1.34 5.36
N GLY A 283 -30.90 -1.53 4.04
CA GLY A 283 -32.14 -1.89 3.36
C GLY A 283 -32.92 -0.72 2.75
N THR A 284 -32.61 0.53 3.08
CA THR A 284 -33.23 1.72 2.47
C THR A 284 -32.47 2.16 1.20
N ASP A 285 -33.15 2.83 0.28
CA ASP A 285 -32.51 3.41 -0.92
C ASP A 285 -31.48 4.47 -0.57
N ALA A 286 -31.71 5.25 0.49
CA ALA A 286 -30.73 6.21 0.99
C ALA A 286 -29.42 5.57 1.41
N PHE A 287 -29.46 4.35 1.96
CA PHE A 287 -28.29 3.59 2.36
C PHE A 287 -27.50 3.01 1.17
N ARG A 288 -28.13 2.85 0.01
CA ARG A 288 -27.47 2.34 -1.22
C ARG A 288 -26.42 3.30 -1.76
N SER A 289 -26.51 4.61 -1.46
CA SER A 289 -25.53 5.61 -1.91
C SER A 289 -24.23 5.54 -1.09
N PRO A 290 -23.11 5.05 -1.67
CA PRO A 290 -21.81 4.99 -1.01
C PRO A 290 -21.28 6.34 -0.59
N SER A 291 -21.45 7.37 -1.45
CA SER A 291 -20.96 8.72 -1.12
C SER A 291 -21.72 9.34 0.04
N ARG A 292 -23.04 9.14 0.15
CA ARG A 292 -23.82 9.63 1.31
C ARG A 292 -23.32 9.03 2.62
N ARG A 293 -23.08 7.70 2.66
CA ARG A 293 -22.52 7.04 3.85
C ARG A 293 -21.14 7.59 4.20
N SER A 294 -20.25 7.67 3.20
CA SER A 294 -18.90 8.20 3.39
C SER A 294 -18.91 9.62 3.93
N TRP A 295 -19.67 10.52 3.31
CA TRP A 295 -19.76 11.93 3.76
C TRP A 295 -20.38 12.06 5.14
N ALA A 296 -21.42 11.31 5.46
CA ALA A 296 -22.03 11.31 6.80
C ALA A 296 -21.00 10.96 7.88
N LEU A 297 -20.18 9.93 7.67
CA LEU A 297 -19.13 9.52 8.62
C LEU A 297 -17.99 10.55 8.69
N ILE A 298 -17.60 11.15 7.56
CA ILE A 298 -16.59 12.22 7.54
C ILE A 298 -17.08 13.41 8.34
N HIS A 299 -18.32 13.87 8.11
CA HIS A 299 -18.90 14.99 8.85
C HIS A 299 -18.98 14.72 10.34
N ALA A 300 -19.47 13.54 10.75
CA ALA A 300 -19.54 13.15 12.15
C ALA A 300 -18.15 13.17 12.83
N ALA A 301 -17.11 12.67 12.17
CA ALA A 301 -15.75 12.72 12.70
C ALA A 301 -15.21 14.16 12.78
N LEU A 302 -15.53 15.01 11.81
CA LEU A 302 -15.12 16.43 11.84
C LEU A 302 -15.84 17.22 12.95
N GLU A 303 -17.10 16.90 13.24
CA GLU A 303 -17.84 17.46 14.39
C GLU A 303 -17.17 17.08 15.70
N ASP A 304 -16.81 15.80 15.88
CA ASP A 304 -16.05 15.36 17.05
C ASP A 304 -14.73 16.13 17.22
N ARG A 305 -14.03 16.42 16.10
CA ARG A 305 -12.75 17.16 16.13
C ARG A 305 -12.95 18.64 16.45
N ARG A 306 -14.05 19.26 15.99
CA ARG A 306 -14.41 20.63 16.33
C ARG A 306 -14.83 20.77 17.78
N ALA A 307 -15.53 19.77 18.31
CA ALA A 307 -15.97 19.74 19.71
C ALA A 307 -14.81 19.60 20.71
N ASP A 308 -13.69 18.96 20.28
CA ASP A 308 -12.49 18.75 21.12
C ASP A 308 -11.20 19.22 20.43
N PRO A 309 -10.89 20.53 20.42
CA PRO A 309 -9.66 21.04 19.80
C PRO A 309 -8.38 20.57 20.50
N ALA A 310 -8.42 20.35 21.81
CA ALA A 310 -7.26 19.86 22.57
C ALA A 310 -6.93 18.41 22.22
N GLY A 311 -7.96 17.55 22.23
CA GLY A 311 -7.83 16.18 21.78
C GLY A 311 -7.45 16.04 20.30
N THR A 312 -7.84 17.01 19.46
CA THR A 312 -7.44 17.05 18.05
C THR A 312 -5.93 17.30 17.90
N ARG A 313 -5.36 18.24 18.65
CA ARG A 313 -3.91 18.48 18.67
C ARG A 313 -3.13 17.23 19.15
N LEU A 314 -3.61 16.62 20.25
CA LEU A 314 -3.03 15.39 20.78
C LEU A 314 -3.10 14.24 19.77
N LEU A 315 -4.23 14.11 19.04
CA LEU A 315 -4.41 13.11 18.00
C LEU A 315 -3.38 13.27 16.88
N LEU A 316 -3.14 14.47 16.39
CA LEU A 316 -2.15 14.75 15.35
C LEU A 316 -0.74 14.34 15.81
N LEU A 317 -0.34 14.69 17.02
CA LEU A 317 0.95 14.29 17.59
C LEU A 317 1.06 12.76 17.70
N ARG A 318 -0.01 12.09 18.16
CA ARG A 318 -0.06 10.63 18.23
C ARG A 318 0.03 9.98 16.86
N LYS A 319 -0.68 10.49 15.85
CA LYS A 319 -0.60 9.99 14.46
C LYS A 319 0.81 10.11 13.90
N VAL A 320 1.45 11.29 14.03
CA VAL A 320 2.84 11.52 13.59
C VAL A 320 3.77 10.56 14.30
N TRP A 321 3.66 10.43 15.62
CA TRP A 321 4.47 9.49 16.40
C TRP A 321 4.27 8.03 15.93
N HIS A 322 3.02 7.59 15.76
CA HIS A 322 2.72 6.23 15.33
C HIS A 322 3.20 5.92 13.91
N TRP A 323 3.30 6.93 13.07
CA TRP A 323 3.88 6.79 11.74
C TRP A 323 5.40 6.68 11.78
N LEU A 324 6.06 7.50 12.59
CA LEU A 324 7.53 7.60 12.64
C LEU A 324 8.20 6.59 13.58
N ARG A 325 7.48 6.11 14.60
CA ARG A 325 8.09 5.24 15.63
C ARG A 325 8.75 4.01 14.99
N PRO A 326 9.95 3.60 15.48
CA PRO A 326 10.73 2.51 14.89
C PRO A 326 10.30 1.11 15.38
N TYR A 327 9.10 0.95 15.93
CA TYR A 327 8.64 -0.31 16.49
C TYR A 327 7.14 -0.53 16.23
N PRO A 328 6.69 -1.81 16.19
CA PRO A 328 5.28 -2.15 16.07
C PRO A 328 4.50 -1.76 17.35
N THR A 329 3.20 -2.03 17.37
CA THR A 329 2.38 -1.83 18.56
C THR A 329 2.95 -2.65 19.74
N PRO A 330 2.99 -2.09 20.98
CA PRO A 330 3.59 -2.76 22.15
C PRO A 330 2.99 -4.13 22.52
N PHE A 331 1.84 -4.51 21.94
CA PHE A 331 1.20 -5.83 22.12
C PHE A 331 2.12 -7.04 21.80
N TRP A 332 3.22 -6.82 21.10
CA TRP A 332 4.18 -7.87 20.74
C TRP A 332 5.19 -8.19 21.85
N GLY A 333 5.13 -7.47 22.98
CA GLY A 333 6.05 -7.63 24.10
C GLY A 333 7.37 -6.88 23.94
N TRP A 334 7.99 -6.53 25.07
CA TRP A 334 9.18 -5.70 25.15
C TRP A 334 10.39 -6.20 24.35
N PRO A 335 10.73 -7.51 24.30
CA PRO A 335 11.87 -7.97 23.52
C PRO A 335 11.73 -7.63 22.03
N ILE A 336 10.51 -7.78 21.46
CA ILE A 336 10.24 -7.44 20.05
C ILE A 336 10.28 -5.94 19.84
N VAL A 337 9.73 -5.16 20.77
CA VAL A 337 9.74 -3.69 20.69
C VAL A 337 11.19 -3.17 20.71
N VAL A 338 12.03 -3.66 21.62
CA VAL A 338 13.43 -3.23 21.74
C VAL A 338 14.22 -3.64 20.49
N SER A 339 14.14 -4.90 20.07
CA SER A 339 14.88 -5.39 18.91
C SER A 339 14.46 -4.69 17.62
N ALA A 340 13.16 -4.46 17.43
CA ALA A 340 12.65 -3.69 16.29
C ALA A 340 13.13 -2.24 16.34
N THR A 341 13.16 -1.60 17.52
CA THR A 341 13.65 -0.23 17.69
C THR A 341 15.10 -0.10 17.23
N VAL A 342 15.99 -0.96 17.75
CA VAL A 342 17.41 -0.95 17.37
C VAL A 342 17.57 -1.18 15.87
N PHE A 343 16.87 -2.18 15.33
CA PHE A 343 16.92 -2.51 13.91
C PHE A 343 16.47 -1.33 13.03
N TYR A 344 15.30 -0.75 13.30
CA TYR A 344 14.77 0.35 12.46
C TYR A 344 15.55 1.65 12.61
N LEU A 345 16.08 1.97 13.81
CA LEU A 345 16.95 3.13 13.95
C LEU A 345 18.24 2.97 13.14
N ALA A 346 18.87 1.79 13.17
CA ALA A 346 20.03 1.49 12.34
C ALA A 346 19.69 1.57 10.84
N LEU A 347 18.52 1.03 10.44
CA LEU A 347 18.05 1.07 9.06
C LEU A 347 17.74 2.50 8.59
N TYR A 348 17.16 3.36 9.45
CA TYR A 348 16.92 4.78 9.15
C TYR A 348 18.23 5.52 8.91
N ALA A 349 19.21 5.35 9.82
CA ALA A 349 20.52 5.98 9.68
C ALA A 349 21.24 5.52 8.40
N ALA A 350 21.23 4.22 8.11
CA ALA A 350 21.82 3.67 6.91
C ALA A 350 21.09 4.17 5.63
N ALA A 351 19.76 4.25 5.64
CA ALA A 351 18.97 4.75 4.51
C ALA A 351 19.21 6.24 4.26
N ALA A 352 19.27 7.06 5.31
CA ALA A 352 19.61 8.48 5.21
C ALA A 352 20.99 8.66 4.56
N ARG A 353 22.01 7.93 5.03
CA ARG A 353 23.35 7.93 4.43
C ARG A 353 23.32 7.49 2.96
N GLY A 354 22.60 6.42 2.65
CA GLY A 354 22.46 5.93 1.28
C GLY A 354 21.80 6.94 0.35
N MET A 355 20.76 7.65 0.81
CA MET A 355 20.11 8.72 0.06
C MET A 355 21.02 9.94 -0.15
N MET A 356 21.75 10.36 0.88
CA MET A 356 22.69 11.50 0.78
C MET A 356 23.81 11.22 -0.20
N SER A 357 24.29 9.99 -0.27
CA SER A 357 25.39 9.57 -1.15
C SER A 357 24.91 9.02 -2.52
N ALA A 358 23.61 9.03 -2.80
CA ALA A 358 23.08 8.51 -4.07
C ALA A 358 23.37 9.45 -5.24
N GLU A 359 23.87 8.90 -6.34
CA GLU A 359 24.13 9.65 -7.57
C GLU A 359 22.84 10.03 -8.31
N ARG A 360 21.85 9.12 -8.30
CA ARG A 360 20.54 9.29 -8.96
C ARG A 360 19.58 10.13 -8.11
N ARG A 361 19.84 11.43 -7.99
CA ARG A 361 19.03 12.39 -7.21
C ARG A 361 17.54 12.41 -7.61
N GLY A 362 17.22 12.14 -8.87
CA GLY A 362 15.82 11.99 -9.33
C GLY A 362 15.09 10.85 -8.66
N ALA A 363 15.75 9.68 -8.52
CA ALA A 363 15.17 8.53 -7.82
C ALA A 363 14.99 8.79 -6.32
N VAL A 364 15.96 9.48 -5.67
CA VAL A 364 15.82 9.90 -4.27
C VAL A 364 14.60 10.80 -4.09
N ARG A 365 14.44 11.83 -4.94
CA ARG A 365 13.26 12.72 -4.88
C ARG A 365 11.95 11.97 -5.11
N PHE A 366 11.90 11.01 -6.03
CA PHE A 366 10.74 10.15 -6.23
C PHE A 366 10.41 9.36 -4.97
N CYS A 367 11.40 8.71 -4.35
CA CYS A 367 11.20 7.97 -3.10
C CYS A 367 10.74 8.87 -1.95
N LEU A 368 11.35 10.07 -1.80
CA LEU A 368 10.90 11.05 -0.80
C LEU A 368 9.45 11.51 -1.06
N ALA A 369 9.04 11.67 -2.31
CA ALA A 369 7.65 11.97 -2.65
C ALA A 369 6.70 10.83 -2.28
N VAL A 370 7.07 9.56 -2.52
CA VAL A 370 6.30 8.38 -2.06
C VAL A 370 6.15 8.40 -0.54
N LEU A 371 7.24 8.65 0.20
CA LEU A 371 7.22 8.73 1.66
C LEU A 371 6.31 9.86 2.15
N ALA A 372 6.43 11.05 1.56
CA ALA A 372 5.64 12.22 1.95
C ALA A 372 4.15 12.05 1.64
N ILE A 373 3.80 11.58 0.43
CA ILE A 373 2.42 11.37 0.03
C ILE A 373 1.76 10.28 0.89
N SER A 374 2.45 9.13 1.08
CA SER A 374 1.91 8.05 1.91
C SER A 374 1.69 8.51 3.35
N MET A 375 2.62 9.26 3.92
CA MET A 375 2.48 9.85 5.26
C MET A 375 1.29 10.82 5.32
N ALA A 376 1.19 11.75 4.37
CA ALA A 376 0.12 12.75 4.34
C ALA A 376 -1.28 12.10 4.28
N VAL A 377 -1.46 11.11 3.39
CA VAL A 377 -2.71 10.37 3.25
C VAL A 377 -3.09 9.67 4.57
N HIS A 378 -2.17 8.94 5.17
CA HIS A 378 -2.49 8.19 6.38
C HIS A 378 -2.65 9.09 7.61
N LEU A 379 -1.91 10.20 7.70
CA LEU A 379 -2.16 11.21 8.73
C LEU A 379 -3.57 11.82 8.61
N ALA A 380 -4.03 12.04 7.38
CA ALA A 380 -5.38 12.55 7.14
C ALA A 380 -6.47 11.54 7.53
N ILE A 381 -6.26 10.25 7.30
CA ILE A 381 -7.25 9.21 7.59
C ILE A 381 -6.92 8.44 8.88
N LEU A 382 -6.29 7.29 8.78
CA LEU A 382 -5.96 6.41 9.90
C LEU A 382 -4.48 5.99 9.81
N VAL A 383 -3.77 6.06 10.92
CA VAL A 383 -2.37 5.63 11.02
C VAL A 383 -2.28 4.32 11.79
N LEU A 384 -1.87 3.27 11.10
CA LEU A 384 -1.43 2.02 11.73
C LEU A 384 0.01 1.73 11.28
N TRP A 385 0.82 1.15 12.15
CA TRP A 385 2.21 0.81 11.82
C TRP A 385 2.31 -0.05 10.55
N ARG A 386 1.38 -1.00 10.35
CA ARG A 386 1.31 -1.86 9.16
C ARG A 386 1.12 -1.09 7.86
N TYR A 387 0.42 0.07 7.89
CA TYR A 387 0.16 0.87 6.67
C TYR A 387 1.41 1.55 6.13
N ARG A 388 2.40 1.80 6.99
CA ARG A 388 3.70 2.33 6.59
C ARG A 388 4.55 1.30 5.86
N VAL A 389 4.45 0.02 6.23
CA VAL A 389 5.33 -1.05 5.77
C VAL A 389 5.48 -1.12 4.25
N PRO A 390 4.42 -1.14 3.42
CA PRO A 390 4.58 -1.27 1.97
C PRO A 390 5.14 -0.03 1.28
N TYR A 391 5.16 1.12 1.94
CA TYR A 391 5.68 2.37 1.38
C TYR A 391 7.10 2.68 1.85
N TRP A 392 7.37 2.52 3.14
CA TRP A 392 8.61 2.96 3.76
C TRP A 392 9.68 1.88 3.77
N ASP A 393 9.36 0.67 4.22
CA ASP A 393 10.34 -0.39 4.40
C ASP A 393 11.08 -0.75 3.10
N PRO A 394 10.43 -0.81 1.91
CA PRO A 394 11.16 -1.01 0.66
C PRO A 394 12.19 0.09 0.37
N ILE A 395 11.82 1.35 0.60
CA ILE A 395 12.70 2.50 0.37
C ILE A 395 13.86 2.49 1.36
N LEU A 396 13.59 2.16 2.62
CA LEU A 396 14.61 2.00 3.64
C LEU A 396 15.61 0.90 3.27
N LEU A 397 15.16 -0.24 2.73
CA LEU A 397 16.06 -1.30 2.26
C LEU A 397 16.85 -0.88 1.02
N LEU A 398 16.19 -0.26 0.02
CA LEU A 398 16.85 0.17 -1.21
C LEU A 398 18.02 1.13 -0.95
N TYR A 399 17.92 2.00 0.04
CA TYR A 399 18.99 2.94 0.37
C TYR A 399 19.80 2.52 1.60
N GLY A 400 19.22 1.76 2.52
CA GLY A 400 19.90 1.30 3.74
C GLY A 400 21.00 0.29 3.46
N VAL A 401 20.74 -0.69 2.58
CA VAL A 401 21.76 -1.70 2.25
C VAL A 401 23.02 -1.07 1.61
N PRO A 402 22.93 -0.23 0.56
CA PRO A 402 24.12 0.45 0.03
C PRO A 402 24.72 1.45 1.01
N GLY A 403 23.92 2.12 1.86
CA GLY A 403 24.41 3.02 2.89
C GLY A 403 25.24 2.31 3.95
N ALA A 404 24.82 1.14 4.39
CA ALA A 404 25.58 0.28 5.30
C ALA A 404 26.88 -0.25 4.65
N ALA A 405 26.82 -0.68 3.40
CA ALA A 405 28.01 -1.20 2.67
C ALA A 405 29.13 -0.15 2.52
N ARG A 406 28.81 1.13 2.51
CA ARG A 406 29.79 2.24 2.47
C ARG A 406 30.44 2.54 3.83
N LEU A 407 29.83 2.09 4.95
CA LEU A 407 30.46 2.18 6.28
C LEU A 407 31.71 1.30 6.39
N HIS A 408 31.77 0.19 5.65
CA HIS A 408 32.90 -0.74 5.64
C HIS A 408 34.05 -0.31 4.70
N ARG A 409 33.82 0.70 3.85
CA ARG A 409 34.81 1.16 2.87
C ARG A 409 35.38 2.51 3.29
N GLY A 410 35.76 2.87 4.46
CA GLY A 410 36.36 4.11 4.87
C GLY A 410 36.21 5.35 3.91
N PRO A 411 36.50 6.57 4.29
CA PRO A 411 36.59 7.67 3.34
C PRO A 411 37.72 7.34 2.32
N ALA A 412 37.39 7.37 1.02
CA ALA A 412 38.36 7.23 -0.06
C ALA A 412 39.23 8.47 -0.17
#